data_8251ef334b402d44f0112c852ed3ef5f
#
_entry.id   8251ef334b402d44f0112c852ed3ef5f
#
_cell.length_a   1.000
_cell.length_b   1.000
_cell.length_c   1.000
_cell.angle_alpha   90.00
_cell.angle_beta   90.00
_cell.angle_gamma   90.00
#
_symmetry.space_group_name_H-M   'P 1'
#
loop_
_entity.id
_entity.type
_entity.pdbx_description
1 polymer ?
#
loop_
_entity_poly.entity_id
_entity_poly.type
_entity_poly.pdbx_seq_one_letter_code
_entity_poly.pdbx_strand_id
1 'polypeptide(L)'
;MLKYIIKRILWIIPILIGVTIVVFTILYFSPGDPAYLALGDNATPEAVEAYRIEMGINGTYWERLGRTLLGLFQGDLGISYRSRTPVLNELLVRFSVTFNISAWSIVLGIILGIFFGIVAALKQNTILDSLCTGCALFGISMPMFWQGLMLILIFSVGLGWLPASGYGNSWTQMIMPVVALGVNSSATIMRTTRSSMLEVMRQDYIRT
;
A
#
# COMPACT_ATOMS: atom_id res chain seq x y z
N MET A 1 -27.02 -14.79 4.25
CA MET A 1 -25.88 -14.17 3.58
C MET A 1 -26.09 -12.66 3.41
N LEU A 2 -27.09 -12.19 2.65
CA LEU A 2 -27.35 -10.76 2.39
C LEU A 2 -27.48 -9.91 3.68
N LYS A 3 -28.28 -10.40 4.65
CA LYS A 3 -28.48 -9.71 5.95
C LYS A 3 -27.18 -9.53 6.75
N TYR A 4 -26.24 -10.48 6.64
CA TYR A 4 -24.91 -10.37 7.25
C TYR A 4 -24.05 -9.31 6.55
N ILE A 5 -24.06 -9.29 5.22
CA ILE A 5 -23.31 -8.31 4.41
C ILE A 5 -23.80 -6.90 4.69
N ILE A 6 -25.13 -6.69 4.65
CA ILE A 6 -25.76 -5.38 4.96
C ILE A 6 -25.37 -4.92 6.37
N LYS A 7 -25.47 -5.79 7.38
CA LYS A 7 -25.08 -5.46 8.75
C LYS A 7 -23.61 -5.05 8.83
N ARG A 8 -22.72 -5.73 8.11
CA ARG A 8 -21.30 -5.43 8.11
C ARG A 8 -20.98 -4.08 7.44
N ILE A 9 -21.66 -3.79 6.32
CA ILE A 9 -21.54 -2.49 5.65
C ILE A 9 -22.05 -1.35 6.56
N LEU A 10 -23.18 -1.54 7.23
CA LEU A 10 -23.71 -0.54 8.16
C LEU A 10 -22.76 -0.25 9.33
N TRP A 11 -21.99 -1.25 9.81
CA TRP A 11 -20.99 -1.04 10.87
C TRP A 11 -19.75 -0.29 10.39
N ILE A 12 -19.47 -0.26 9.08
CA ILE A 12 -18.36 0.52 8.52
C ILE A 12 -18.61 2.02 8.70
N ILE A 13 -19.88 2.48 8.59
CA ILE A 13 -20.22 3.89 8.69
C ILE A 13 -19.80 4.52 10.05
N PRO A 14 -20.24 3.98 11.22
CA PRO A 14 -19.82 4.53 12.50
C PRO A 14 -18.31 4.41 12.74
N ILE A 15 -17.65 3.38 12.21
CA ILE A 15 -16.19 3.24 12.29
C ILE A 15 -15.51 4.36 11.51
N LEU A 16 -15.94 4.63 10.27
CA LEU A 16 -15.39 5.71 9.45
C LEU A 16 -15.59 7.08 10.11
N ILE A 17 -16.79 7.33 10.65
CA ILE A 17 -17.07 8.58 11.38
C ILE A 17 -16.14 8.69 12.60
N GLY A 18 -16.02 7.64 13.40
CA GLY A 18 -15.15 7.63 14.58
C GLY A 18 -13.67 7.87 14.23
N VAL A 19 -13.16 7.20 13.21
CA VAL A 19 -11.78 7.42 12.71
C VAL A 19 -11.59 8.85 12.22
N THR A 20 -12.57 9.39 11.46
CA THR A 20 -12.52 10.77 10.98
C THR A 20 -12.47 11.78 12.14
N ILE A 21 -13.31 11.59 13.17
CA ILE A 21 -13.30 12.47 14.35
C ILE A 21 -11.96 12.42 15.06
N VAL A 22 -11.39 11.22 15.26
CA VAL A 22 -10.09 11.06 15.93
C VAL A 22 -8.98 11.74 15.13
N VAL A 23 -8.87 11.43 13.84
CA VAL A 23 -7.84 12.00 12.96
C VAL A 23 -7.98 13.52 12.85
N PHE A 24 -9.22 14.03 12.66
CA PHE A 24 -9.51 15.46 12.62
C PHE A 24 -9.09 16.13 13.93
N THR A 25 -9.41 15.54 15.08
CA THR A 25 -9.06 16.07 16.40
C THR A 25 -7.54 16.17 16.56
N ILE A 26 -6.81 15.11 16.22
CA ILE A 26 -5.34 15.10 16.27
C ILE A 26 -4.77 16.21 15.39
N LEU A 27 -5.25 16.35 14.15
CA LEU A 27 -4.79 17.39 13.23
C LEU A 27 -5.16 18.80 13.70
N TYR A 28 -6.33 18.99 14.28
CA TYR A 28 -6.80 20.28 14.77
C TYR A 28 -5.93 20.79 15.94
N PHE A 29 -5.50 19.90 16.85
CA PHE A 29 -4.64 20.22 17.98
C PHE A 29 -3.15 20.07 17.67
N SER A 30 -2.78 19.65 16.46
CA SER A 30 -1.38 19.56 16.04
C SER A 30 -0.75 20.96 16.00
N PRO A 31 0.47 21.12 16.51
CA PRO A 31 1.17 22.39 16.42
C PRO A 31 1.49 22.76 14.96
N GLY A 32 1.33 24.04 14.62
CA GLY A 32 1.55 24.59 13.29
C GLY A 32 0.23 24.94 12.59
N ASP A 33 0.21 26.13 12.01
CA ASP A 33 -0.92 26.60 11.21
C ASP A 33 -0.70 26.21 9.75
N PRO A 34 -1.62 25.43 9.14
CA PRO A 34 -1.51 25.05 7.74
C PRO A 34 -1.36 26.24 6.77
N ALA A 35 -1.92 27.41 7.12
CA ALA A 35 -1.81 28.61 6.31
C ALA A 35 -0.39 29.16 6.27
N TYR A 36 0.28 29.24 7.40
CA TYR A 36 1.69 29.66 7.44
C TYR A 36 2.62 28.61 6.80
N LEU A 37 2.34 27.31 6.97
CA LEU A 37 3.09 26.26 6.29
C LEU A 37 2.97 26.33 4.76
N ALA A 38 1.84 26.81 4.24
CA ALA A 38 1.60 26.93 2.80
C ALA A 38 2.09 28.25 2.20
N LEU A 39 2.01 29.34 2.94
CA LEU A 39 2.33 30.71 2.47
C LEU A 39 3.73 31.18 2.91
N GLY A 40 4.31 30.51 3.91
CA GLY A 40 5.56 30.92 4.53
C GLY A 40 5.37 31.90 5.70
N ASP A 41 6.39 32.01 6.54
CA ASP A 41 6.34 32.80 7.79
C ASP A 41 6.21 34.31 7.58
N ASN A 42 6.54 34.81 6.37
CA ASN A 42 6.46 36.23 6.00
C ASN A 42 5.11 36.61 5.37
N ALA A 43 4.11 35.75 5.36
CA ALA A 43 2.80 36.04 4.80
C ALA A 43 2.07 37.13 5.60
N THR A 44 1.38 38.03 4.90
CA THR A 44 0.58 39.06 5.56
C THR A 44 -0.63 38.43 6.27
N PRO A 45 -1.12 39.03 7.38
CA PRO A 45 -2.30 38.51 8.07
C PRO A 45 -3.52 38.38 7.17
N GLU A 46 -3.69 39.29 6.22
CA GLU A 46 -4.80 39.27 5.26
C GLU A 46 -4.68 38.08 4.31
N ALA A 47 -3.47 37.74 3.83
CA ALA A 47 -3.24 36.59 2.96
C ALA A 47 -3.46 35.28 3.71
N VAL A 48 -3.06 35.22 4.98
CA VAL A 48 -3.29 34.05 5.84
C VAL A 48 -4.79 33.81 6.06
N GLU A 49 -5.55 34.86 6.35
CA GLU A 49 -6.98 34.74 6.57
C GLU A 49 -7.74 34.39 5.28
N ALA A 50 -7.38 35.00 4.16
CA ALA A 50 -7.91 34.63 2.84
C ALA A 50 -7.68 33.16 2.52
N TYR A 51 -6.46 32.65 2.79
CA TYR A 51 -6.12 31.23 2.62
C TYR A 51 -6.94 30.31 3.54
N ARG A 52 -7.16 30.71 4.81
CA ARG A 52 -8.00 29.92 5.72
C ARG A 52 -9.44 29.82 5.25
N ILE A 53 -10.00 30.89 4.69
CA ILE A 53 -11.34 30.91 4.13
C ILE A 53 -11.41 30.02 2.88
N GLU A 54 -10.47 30.19 1.95
CA GLU A 54 -10.37 29.40 0.71
C GLU A 54 -10.28 27.90 0.98
N MET A 55 -9.44 27.51 1.94
CA MET A 55 -9.20 26.12 2.30
C MET A 55 -10.24 25.54 3.28
N GLY A 56 -11.21 26.37 3.71
CA GLY A 56 -12.26 25.94 4.64
C GLY A 56 -11.74 25.59 6.05
N ILE A 57 -10.57 26.09 6.44
CA ILE A 57 -9.97 25.86 7.77
C ILE A 57 -10.25 26.98 8.76
N ASN A 58 -11.08 27.95 8.39
CA ASN A 58 -11.63 28.98 9.26
C ASN A 58 -12.77 28.44 10.14
N GLY A 59 -13.03 29.09 11.28
CA GLY A 59 -14.12 28.77 12.19
C GLY A 59 -13.71 27.85 13.36
N THR A 60 -14.71 27.54 14.17
CA THR A 60 -14.54 26.73 15.39
C THR A 60 -14.31 25.25 15.08
N TYR A 61 -13.83 24.50 16.07
CA TYR A 61 -13.66 23.03 15.96
C TYR A 61 -14.90 22.31 15.42
N TRP A 62 -16.07 22.64 15.98
CA TRP A 62 -17.33 21.96 15.60
C TRP A 62 -17.80 22.32 14.19
N GLU A 63 -17.61 23.55 13.76
CA GLU A 63 -17.95 23.98 12.40
C GLU A 63 -17.05 23.28 11.36
N ARG A 64 -15.75 23.23 11.65
CA ARG A 64 -14.78 22.53 10.77
C ARG A 64 -15.03 21.02 10.72
N LEU A 65 -15.26 20.41 11.88
CA LEU A 65 -15.60 18.98 11.94
C LEU A 65 -16.91 18.69 11.19
N GLY A 66 -17.94 19.51 11.39
CA GLY A 66 -19.21 19.37 10.67
C GLY A 66 -19.05 19.48 9.16
N ARG A 67 -18.28 20.46 8.66
CA ARG A 67 -17.96 20.60 7.22
C ARG A 67 -17.23 19.36 6.69
N THR A 68 -16.24 18.87 7.42
CA THR A 68 -15.49 17.66 7.03
C THR A 68 -16.40 16.44 6.94
N LEU A 69 -17.24 16.21 7.94
CA LEU A 69 -18.17 15.07 7.93
C LEU A 69 -19.20 15.16 6.81
N LEU A 70 -19.80 16.35 6.60
CA LEU A 70 -20.75 16.58 5.51
C LEU A 70 -20.09 16.39 4.14
N GLY A 71 -18.87 16.90 3.96
CA GLY A 71 -18.10 16.71 2.73
C GLY A 71 -17.86 15.22 2.43
N LEU A 72 -17.50 14.44 3.44
CA LEU A 72 -17.30 12.99 3.26
C LEU A 72 -18.56 12.28 2.75
N PHE A 73 -19.75 12.63 3.26
CA PHE A 73 -21.02 12.07 2.78
C PHE A 73 -21.36 12.50 1.35
N GLN A 74 -20.82 13.62 0.88
CA GLN A 74 -20.98 14.12 -0.48
C GLN A 74 -19.87 13.64 -1.44
N GLY A 75 -18.88 12.90 -0.92
CA GLY A 75 -17.70 12.47 -1.68
C GLY A 75 -16.65 13.57 -1.87
N ASP A 76 -16.78 14.69 -1.17
CA ASP A 76 -15.79 15.76 -1.14
C ASP A 76 -14.80 15.51 0.01
N LEU A 77 -13.56 15.20 -0.35
CA LEU A 77 -12.45 15.00 0.58
C LEU A 77 -11.65 16.29 0.86
N GLY A 78 -12.12 17.41 0.32
CA GLY A 78 -11.44 18.69 0.43
C GLY A 78 -10.24 18.85 -0.50
N ILE A 79 -9.46 19.88 -0.22
CA ILE A 79 -8.29 20.28 -0.99
C ILE A 79 -7.02 19.99 -0.19
N SER A 80 -6.01 19.44 -0.85
CA SER A 80 -4.69 19.17 -0.27
C SER A 80 -3.97 20.47 0.07
N TYR A 81 -3.53 20.64 1.30
CA TYR A 81 -2.78 21.84 1.74
C TYR A 81 -1.43 22.00 1.04
N ARG A 82 -0.88 20.90 0.53
CA ARG A 82 0.43 20.91 -0.13
C ARG A 82 0.35 21.16 -1.63
N SER A 83 -0.53 20.44 -2.32
CA SER A 83 -0.62 20.48 -3.80
C SER A 83 -1.68 21.42 -4.32
N ARG A 84 -2.60 21.91 -3.44
CA ARG A 84 -3.76 22.73 -3.79
C ARG A 84 -4.69 22.08 -4.82
N THR A 85 -4.69 20.75 -4.86
CA THR A 85 -5.56 19.96 -5.74
C THR A 85 -6.60 19.20 -4.92
N PRO A 86 -7.76 18.85 -5.49
CA PRO A 86 -8.75 18.02 -4.81
C PRO A 86 -8.12 16.68 -4.37
N VAL A 87 -8.28 16.35 -3.09
CA VAL A 87 -7.71 15.12 -2.48
C VAL A 87 -8.20 13.87 -3.20
N LEU A 88 -9.47 13.85 -3.64
CA LEU A 88 -10.03 12.72 -4.38
C LEU A 88 -9.26 12.42 -5.65
N ASN A 89 -8.87 13.45 -6.42
CA ASN A 89 -8.09 13.27 -7.65
C ASN A 89 -6.70 12.69 -7.36
N GLU A 90 -6.02 13.20 -6.33
CA GLU A 90 -4.72 12.63 -5.91
C GLU A 90 -4.86 11.18 -5.46
N LEU A 91 -5.90 10.85 -4.70
CA LEU A 91 -6.15 9.49 -4.27
C LEU A 91 -6.38 8.54 -5.44
N LEU A 92 -7.20 8.92 -6.42
CA LEU A 92 -7.49 8.09 -7.60
C LEU A 92 -6.22 7.81 -8.42
N VAL A 93 -5.40 8.83 -8.63
CA VAL A 93 -4.12 8.67 -9.34
C VAL A 93 -3.19 7.73 -8.57
N ARG A 94 -2.99 7.97 -7.26
CA ARG A 94 -2.11 7.14 -6.43
C ARG A 94 -2.65 5.73 -6.22
N PHE A 95 -3.98 5.57 -6.12
CA PHE A 95 -4.62 4.27 -6.03
C PHE A 95 -4.37 3.43 -7.28
N SER A 96 -4.47 4.03 -8.47
CA SER A 96 -4.17 3.35 -9.73
C SER A 96 -2.71 2.83 -9.75
N VAL A 97 -1.77 3.65 -9.28
CA VAL A 97 -0.35 3.25 -9.14
C VAL A 97 -0.19 2.06 -8.22
N THR A 98 -0.75 2.17 -7.01
CA THR A 98 -0.66 1.13 -5.98
C THR A 98 -1.32 -0.17 -6.46
N PHE A 99 -2.50 -0.05 -7.09
CA PHE A 99 -3.22 -1.20 -7.62
C PHE A 99 -2.42 -1.95 -8.69
N ASN A 100 -1.84 -1.23 -9.66
CA ASN A 100 -1.02 -1.83 -10.70
C ASN A 100 0.20 -2.55 -10.14
N ILE A 101 0.97 -1.89 -9.26
CA ILE A 101 2.14 -2.51 -8.63
C ILE A 101 1.72 -3.76 -7.84
N SER A 102 0.67 -3.67 -7.03
CA SER A 102 0.17 -4.79 -6.22
C SER A 102 -0.32 -5.95 -7.08
N ALA A 103 -1.07 -5.67 -8.17
CA ALA A 103 -1.58 -6.70 -9.07
C ALA A 103 -0.43 -7.48 -9.73
N TRP A 104 0.56 -6.79 -10.29
CA TRP A 104 1.71 -7.44 -10.90
C TRP A 104 2.59 -8.17 -9.88
N SER A 105 2.73 -7.63 -8.67
CA SER A 105 3.46 -8.29 -7.58
C SER A 105 2.79 -9.59 -7.15
N ILE A 106 1.45 -9.60 -7.04
CA ILE A 106 0.69 -10.80 -6.72
C ILE A 106 0.83 -11.85 -7.84
N VAL A 107 0.71 -11.46 -9.10
CA VAL A 107 0.89 -12.37 -10.24
C VAL A 107 2.29 -12.99 -10.22
N LEU A 108 3.33 -12.18 -10.05
CA LEU A 108 4.70 -12.66 -9.92
C LEU A 108 4.86 -13.60 -8.72
N GLY A 109 4.31 -13.20 -7.56
CA GLY A 109 4.34 -13.99 -6.33
C GLY A 109 3.67 -15.35 -6.48
N ILE A 110 2.51 -15.41 -7.14
CA ILE A 110 1.79 -16.66 -7.43
C ILE A 110 2.62 -17.56 -8.35
N ILE A 111 3.13 -17.03 -9.45
CA ILE A 111 3.91 -17.81 -10.43
C ILE A 111 5.15 -18.41 -9.74
N LEU A 112 5.95 -17.58 -9.07
CA LEU A 112 7.17 -18.04 -8.40
C LEU A 112 6.85 -18.95 -7.21
N GLY A 113 5.87 -18.57 -6.39
CA GLY A 113 5.51 -19.32 -5.19
C GLY A 113 4.96 -20.71 -5.49
N ILE A 114 4.05 -20.83 -6.46
CA ILE A 114 3.53 -22.14 -6.88
C ILE A 114 4.64 -22.97 -7.53
N PHE A 115 5.39 -22.40 -8.47
CA PHE A 115 6.45 -23.12 -9.16
C PHE A 115 7.48 -23.69 -8.19
N PHE A 116 8.07 -22.86 -7.34
CA PHE A 116 9.07 -23.33 -6.36
C PHE A 116 8.47 -24.19 -5.25
N GLY A 117 7.20 -23.99 -4.88
CA GLY A 117 6.48 -24.83 -3.93
C GLY A 117 6.28 -26.26 -4.44
N ILE A 118 5.90 -26.42 -5.71
CA ILE A 118 5.78 -27.73 -6.36
C ILE A 118 7.16 -28.39 -6.48
N VAL A 119 8.17 -27.68 -6.96
CA VAL A 119 9.53 -28.23 -7.09
C VAL A 119 10.07 -28.72 -5.73
N ALA A 120 9.89 -27.93 -4.67
CA ALA A 120 10.31 -28.30 -3.32
C ALA A 120 9.56 -29.52 -2.78
N ALA A 121 8.25 -29.63 -3.06
CA ALA A 121 7.45 -30.78 -2.65
C ALA A 121 7.84 -32.08 -3.39
N LEU A 122 8.01 -32.01 -4.71
CA LEU A 122 8.39 -33.18 -5.54
C LEU A 122 9.81 -33.66 -5.25
N LYS A 123 10.69 -32.75 -4.84
CA LYS A 123 12.10 -33.04 -4.49
C LYS A 123 12.33 -32.98 -2.98
N GLN A 124 11.36 -33.40 -2.19
CA GLN A 124 11.44 -33.40 -0.73
C GLN A 124 12.73 -34.05 -0.22
N ASN A 125 13.34 -33.44 0.79
CA ASN A 125 14.59 -33.89 1.44
C ASN A 125 15.84 -33.92 0.51
N THR A 126 15.81 -33.21 -0.61
CA THR A 126 16.97 -33.01 -1.49
C THR A 126 17.56 -31.61 -1.30
N ILE A 127 18.73 -31.38 -1.91
CA ILE A 127 19.41 -30.08 -1.95
C ILE A 127 18.48 -29.01 -2.59
N LEU A 128 17.70 -29.37 -3.61
CA LEU A 128 16.75 -28.45 -4.26
C LEU A 128 15.65 -27.98 -3.30
N ASP A 129 15.07 -28.89 -2.49
CA ASP A 129 14.10 -28.54 -1.46
C ASP A 129 14.71 -27.57 -0.44
N SER A 130 15.93 -27.88 0.03
CA SER A 130 16.65 -27.02 0.98
C SER A 130 16.98 -25.65 0.41
N LEU A 131 17.40 -25.57 -0.84
CA LEU A 131 17.67 -24.30 -1.53
C LEU A 131 16.42 -23.48 -1.71
N CYS A 132 15.34 -24.06 -2.25
CA CYS A 132 14.07 -23.34 -2.41
C CYS A 132 13.53 -22.81 -1.07
N THR A 133 13.54 -23.64 -0.03
CA THR A 133 13.08 -23.25 1.31
C THR A 133 14.00 -22.19 1.93
N GLY A 134 15.31 -22.34 1.78
CA GLY A 134 16.29 -21.37 2.26
C GLY A 134 16.14 -20.00 1.58
N CYS A 135 16.01 -19.98 0.25
CA CYS A 135 15.75 -18.74 -0.49
C CYS A 135 14.42 -18.07 -0.08
N ALA A 136 13.37 -18.86 0.13
CA ALA A 136 12.10 -18.34 0.61
C ALA A 136 12.21 -17.72 2.02
N LEU A 137 12.89 -18.41 2.94
CA LEU A 137 13.13 -17.88 4.28
C LEU A 137 13.99 -16.62 4.26
N PHE A 138 15.02 -16.59 3.45
CA PHE A 138 15.87 -15.41 3.27
C PHE A 138 15.06 -14.23 2.75
N GLY A 139 14.20 -14.44 1.73
CA GLY A 139 13.33 -13.39 1.18
C GLY A 139 12.36 -12.80 2.20
N ILE A 140 11.77 -13.63 3.09
CA ILE A 140 10.86 -13.13 4.14
C ILE A 140 11.63 -12.44 5.27
N SER A 141 12.84 -12.90 5.59
CA SER A 141 13.63 -12.38 6.71
C SER A 141 14.19 -10.98 6.42
N MET A 142 14.31 -10.62 5.16
CA MET A 142 14.78 -9.28 4.78
C MET A 142 13.68 -8.24 4.92
N PRO A 143 13.95 -7.09 5.57
CA PRO A 143 13.01 -5.97 5.56
C PRO A 143 12.72 -5.51 4.13
N MET A 144 11.45 -5.29 3.81
CA MET A 144 10.99 -4.96 2.45
C MET A 144 11.65 -3.69 1.88
N PHE A 145 11.85 -2.67 2.72
CA PHE A 145 12.55 -1.45 2.30
C PHE A 145 14.02 -1.72 1.93
N TRP A 146 14.69 -2.62 2.64
CA TRP A 146 16.07 -3.01 2.37
C TRP A 146 16.18 -3.75 1.03
N GLN A 147 15.25 -4.68 0.75
CA GLN A 147 15.18 -5.33 -0.57
C GLN A 147 15.04 -4.31 -1.70
N GLY A 148 14.14 -3.33 -1.54
CA GLY A 148 13.97 -2.24 -2.51
C GLY A 148 15.26 -1.44 -2.72
N LEU A 149 15.97 -1.07 -1.64
CA LEU A 149 17.24 -0.37 -1.72
C LEU A 149 18.32 -1.19 -2.42
N MET A 150 18.43 -2.49 -2.13
CA MET A 150 19.39 -3.37 -2.79
C MET A 150 19.11 -3.50 -4.29
N LEU A 151 17.83 -3.62 -4.69
CA LEU A 151 17.47 -3.62 -6.11
C LEU A 151 17.86 -2.31 -6.80
N ILE A 152 17.65 -1.16 -6.17
CA ILE A 152 18.08 0.14 -6.71
C ILE A 152 19.60 0.20 -6.82
N LEU A 153 20.34 -0.19 -5.79
CA LEU A 153 21.81 -0.16 -5.79
C LEU A 153 22.39 -1.05 -6.88
N ILE A 154 21.84 -2.26 -7.06
CA ILE A 154 22.35 -3.23 -8.03
C ILE A 154 21.91 -2.84 -9.46
N PHE A 155 20.61 -2.71 -9.70
CA PHE A 155 20.08 -2.62 -11.07
C PHE A 155 20.01 -1.19 -11.62
N SER A 156 19.95 -0.18 -10.75
CA SER A 156 19.94 1.21 -11.19
C SER A 156 21.31 1.83 -11.10
N VAL A 157 21.93 1.84 -9.93
CA VAL A 157 23.22 2.53 -9.70
C VAL A 157 24.38 1.73 -10.27
N GLY A 158 24.44 0.42 -10.00
CA GLY A 158 25.56 -0.46 -10.41
C GLY A 158 25.51 -0.83 -11.89
N LEU A 159 24.38 -1.31 -12.37
CA LEU A 159 24.23 -1.83 -13.74
C LEU A 159 23.64 -0.80 -14.72
N GLY A 160 22.95 0.24 -14.24
CA GLY A 160 22.28 1.23 -15.10
C GLY A 160 21.13 0.67 -15.96
N TRP A 161 20.57 -0.50 -15.59
CA TRP A 161 19.54 -1.17 -16.39
C TRP A 161 18.13 -0.62 -16.14
N LEU A 162 17.83 -0.23 -14.91
CA LEU A 162 16.51 0.20 -14.48
C LEU A 162 16.56 1.58 -13.85
N PRO A 163 15.52 2.41 -14.00
CA PRO A 163 15.48 3.74 -13.38
C PRO A 163 15.30 3.63 -11.87
N ALA A 164 16.03 4.43 -11.09
CA ALA A 164 15.98 4.43 -9.61
C ALA A 164 14.64 4.88 -9.03
N SER A 165 13.88 5.68 -9.78
CA SER A 165 12.62 6.27 -9.33
C SER A 165 11.71 6.59 -10.51
N GLY A 166 10.45 6.97 -10.19
CA GLY A 166 9.45 7.37 -11.16
C GLY A 166 8.28 6.40 -11.26
N TYR A 167 7.19 6.89 -11.83
CA TYR A 167 6.01 6.10 -12.16
C TYR A 167 5.27 6.74 -13.33
N GLY A 168 4.76 5.87 -14.23
CA GLY A 168 3.83 6.29 -15.29
C GLY A 168 4.45 6.58 -16.65
N ASN A 169 5.75 6.80 -16.75
CA ASN A 169 6.41 7.10 -18.04
C ASN A 169 6.94 5.84 -18.74
N SER A 170 7.23 4.77 -17.99
CA SER A 170 7.74 3.52 -18.53
C SER A 170 7.42 2.35 -17.63
N TRP A 171 7.12 1.18 -18.20
CA TRP A 171 6.93 -0.07 -17.45
C TRP A 171 8.19 -0.50 -16.69
N THR A 172 9.39 -0.08 -17.13
CA THR A 172 10.66 -0.38 -16.45
C THR A 172 10.71 0.17 -15.03
N GLN A 173 9.99 1.26 -14.74
CA GLN A 173 9.89 1.85 -13.40
C GLN A 173 9.11 0.97 -12.41
N MET A 174 8.28 0.05 -12.92
CA MET A 174 7.50 -0.87 -12.09
C MET A 174 8.25 -2.15 -11.73
N ILE A 175 9.31 -2.52 -12.47
CA ILE A 175 9.99 -3.81 -12.30
C ILE A 175 10.51 -3.98 -10.88
N MET A 176 11.30 -3.04 -10.38
CA MET A 176 11.92 -3.18 -9.06
C MET A 176 10.90 -3.26 -7.92
N PRO A 177 9.89 -2.37 -7.81
CA PRO A 177 8.86 -2.50 -6.78
C PRO A 177 8.02 -3.77 -6.93
N VAL A 178 7.70 -4.20 -8.14
CA VAL A 178 6.99 -5.46 -8.40
C VAL A 178 7.80 -6.67 -7.94
N VAL A 179 9.09 -6.69 -8.23
CA VAL A 179 9.99 -7.78 -7.80
C VAL A 179 10.13 -7.80 -6.28
N ALA A 180 10.36 -6.64 -5.64
CA ALA A 180 10.50 -6.58 -4.19
C ALA A 180 9.26 -7.12 -3.45
N LEU A 181 8.07 -6.68 -3.84
CA LEU A 181 6.81 -7.14 -3.25
C LEU A 181 6.47 -8.59 -3.65
N GLY A 182 6.71 -8.95 -4.91
CA GLY A 182 6.40 -10.27 -5.46
C GLY A 182 7.27 -11.37 -4.84
N VAL A 183 8.55 -11.15 -4.65
CA VAL A 183 9.45 -12.11 -3.98
C VAL A 183 9.03 -12.35 -2.54
N ASN A 184 8.68 -11.30 -1.81
CA ASN A 184 8.19 -11.44 -0.44
C ASN A 184 6.89 -12.27 -0.37
N SER A 185 5.93 -11.98 -1.25
CA SER A 185 4.67 -12.73 -1.36
C SER A 185 4.90 -14.18 -1.81
N SER A 186 5.81 -14.42 -2.76
CA SER A 186 6.11 -15.74 -3.30
C SER A 186 6.61 -16.71 -2.24
N ALA A 187 7.39 -16.24 -1.28
CA ALA A 187 7.93 -17.05 -0.22
C ALA A 187 6.85 -17.63 0.72
N THR A 188 5.79 -16.88 0.99
CA THR A 188 4.63 -17.37 1.76
C THR A 188 3.81 -18.38 0.95
N ILE A 189 3.55 -18.08 -0.33
CA ILE A 189 2.82 -18.96 -1.24
C ILE A 189 3.59 -20.27 -1.44
N MET A 190 4.89 -20.21 -1.64
CA MET A 190 5.77 -21.37 -1.80
C MET A 190 5.68 -22.32 -0.61
N ARG A 191 5.78 -21.82 0.62
CA ARG A 191 5.68 -22.66 1.83
C ARG A 191 4.32 -23.33 1.96
N THR A 192 3.25 -22.57 1.71
CA THR A 192 1.87 -23.10 1.76
C THR A 192 1.68 -24.17 0.68
N THR A 193 2.09 -23.88 -0.57
CA THR A 193 2.01 -24.83 -1.69
C THR A 193 2.78 -26.11 -1.39
N ARG A 194 4.03 -26.00 -0.89
CA ARG A 194 4.84 -27.15 -0.52
C ARG A 194 4.15 -28.01 0.57
N SER A 195 3.63 -27.37 1.62
CA SER A 195 2.94 -28.07 2.71
C SER A 195 1.69 -28.80 2.21
N SER A 196 0.84 -28.14 1.45
CA SER A 196 -0.39 -28.74 0.90
C SER A 196 -0.09 -29.86 -0.10
N MET A 197 0.94 -29.70 -0.95
CA MET A 197 1.37 -30.75 -1.87
C MET A 197 1.86 -32.00 -1.12
N LEU A 198 2.66 -31.84 -0.07
CA LEU A 198 3.14 -32.97 0.73
C LEU A 198 2.01 -33.68 1.47
N GLU A 199 1.00 -32.95 1.94
CA GLU A 199 -0.18 -33.52 2.56
C GLU A 199 -0.99 -34.36 1.57
N VAL A 200 -1.26 -33.82 0.38
CA VAL A 200 -2.01 -34.54 -0.67
C VAL A 200 -1.26 -35.74 -1.18
N MET A 201 0.07 -35.62 -1.45
CA MET A 201 0.87 -36.75 -1.96
C MET A 201 0.97 -37.94 -0.98
N ARG A 202 0.65 -37.76 0.30
CA ARG A 202 0.64 -38.82 1.31
C ARG A 202 -0.71 -39.54 1.42
N GLN A 203 -1.74 -39.07 0.72
CA GLN A 203 -3.06 -39.68 0.77
C GLN A 203 -3.11 -41.00 -0.01
N ASP A 204 -3.86 -41.94 0.48
CA ASP A 204 -3.92 -43.31 -0.07
C ASP A 204 -4.43 -43.34 -1.52
N TYR A 205 -5.34 -42.43 -1.90
CA TYR A 205 -5.88 -42.35 -3.27
C TYR A 205 -4.84 -41.89 -4.32
N ILE A 206 -3.69 -41.37 -3.90
CA ILE A 206 -2.57 -40.98 -4.81
C ILE A 206 -1.63 -42.19 -5.01
N ARG A 207 -1.61 -43.14 -4.07
CA ARG A 207 -0.74 -44.32 -4.11
C ARG A 207 -1.29 -45.47 -4.95
N THR A 208 -2.57 -45.44 -5.29
CA THR A 208 -3.23 -46.41 -6.18
C THR A 208 -3.15 -45.98 -7.62
#